data_d29ab8a638208afc115232c789789941
#
_entry.id   d29ab8a638208afc115232c789789941
#
_cell.length_a   1.000
_cell.length_b   1.000
_cell.length_c   1.000
_cell.angle_alpha   90.00
_cell.angle_beta   90.00
_cell.angle_gamma   90.00
#
_symmetry.space_group_name_H-M   'P 1'
#
loop_
_entity.id
_entity.type
_entity.pdbx_description
1 polymer ?
#
loop_
_entity_poly.entity_id
_entity_poly.type
_entity_poly.pdbx_seq_one_letter_code
_entity_poly.pdbx_strand_id
1 'polypeptide(L)'
;FLDYYSLYPRTGKTPFANLGMAYIAFAREERHLFELLFVSDNQDGKHKKKSMYEILNGDAGNVVYEINLARVAGCPDPGDLFMKMWIFIHGAACMSLTGDYDLTDLQTMQLLEHSYYAFYNETTRG
;
A
#
# COMPACT_ATOMS: atom_id res chain seq x y z
N PHE A 1 3.71 -9.61 -6.49
CA PHE A 1 2.82 -8.72 -5.71
C PHE A 1 1.35 -8.85 -6.13
N LEU A 2 1.09 -8.87 -7.43
CA LEU A 2 -0.30 -8.89 -7.93
C LEU A 2 -1.05 -10.15 -7.47
N ASP A 3 -0.34 -11.27 -7.33
CA ASP A 3 -0.95 -12.49 -6.78
C ASP A 3 -1.40 -12.29 -5.33
N TYR A 4 -0.61 -11.56 -4.55
CA TYR A 4 -0.98 -11.24 -3.17
C TYR A 4 -2.18 -10.32 -3.11
N TYR A 5 -2.26 -9.37 -4.01
CA TYR A 5 -3.42 -8.49 -4.07
C TYR A 5 -4.71 -9.28 -4.32
N SER A 6 -4.65 -10.29 -5.19
CA SER A 6 -5.82 -11.10 -5.51
C SER A 6 -6.23 -12.06 -4.38
N LEU A 7 -5.30 -12.38 -3.45
CA LEU A 7 -5.60 -13.22 -2.30
C LEU A 7 -6.40 -12.49 -1.22
N TYR A 8 -6.43 -11.17 -1.23
CA TYR A 8 -7.16 -10.38 -0.26
C TYR A 8 -8.37 -9.76 -0.95
N PRO A 9 -9.49 -10.52 -1.04
CA PRO A 9 -10.68 -10.00 -1.69
C PRO A 9 -11.16 -8.75 -0.97
N ARG A 10 -11.77 -7.87 -1.74
CA ARG A 10 -12.21 -6.59 -1.22
C ARG A 10 -13.41 -6.76 -0.33
N THR A 11 -13.15 -7.05 0.94
CA THR A 11 -14.18 -7.21 1.97
C THR A 11 -14.50 -5.91 2.67
N GLY A 12 -13.56 -4.96 2.64
CA GLY A 12 -13.73 -3.66 3.27
C GLY A 12 -14.16 -2.60 2.27
N LYS A 13 -14.79 -1.57 2.79
CA LYS A 13 -15.20 -0.41 1.99
C LYS A 13 -14.12 0.67 1.93
N THR A 14 -13.01 0.44 2.61
CA THR A 14 -11.95 1.43 2.74
C THR A 14 -10.99 1.35 1.56
N PRO A 15 -10.85 2.44 0.77
CA PRO A 15 -9.85 2.46 -0.29
C PRO A 15 -8.44 2.22 0.27
N PHE A 16 -7.57 1.61 -0.53
CA PHE A 16 -6.18 1.30 -0.24
C PHE A 16 -5.97 0.19 0.80
N ALA A 17 -7.00 -0.23 1.54
CA ALA A 17 -6.83 -1.24 2.59
C ALA A 17 -6.40 -2.59 2.03
N ASN A 18 -7.08 -3.09 0.99
CA ASN A 18 -6.72 -4.37 0.39
C ASN A 18 -5.33 -4.32 -0.25
N LEU A 19 -5.02 -3.21 -0.91
CA LEU A 19 -3.71 -3.02 -1.52
C LEU A 19 -2.62 -3.01 -0.44
N GLY A 20 -2.89 -2.37 0.69
CA GLY A 20 -1.98 -2.35 1.83
C GLY A 20 -1.78 -3.72 2.46
N MET A 21 -2.86 -4.48 2.63
CA MET A 21 -2.77 -5.86 3.14
C MET A 21 -1.90 -6.73 2.25
N ALA A 22 -2.12 -6.64 0.93
CA ALA A 22 -1.34 -7.41 -0.03
C ALA A 22 0.14 -7.02 0.00
N TYR A 23 0.43 -5.74 0.13
CA TYR A 23 1.79 -5.24 0.16
C TYR A 23 2.53 -5.73 1.41
N ILE A 24 1.91 -5.65 2.57
CA ILE A 24 2.51 -6.10 3.83
C ILE A 24 2.71 -7.62 3.81
N ALA A 25 1.73 -8.37 3.31
CA ALA A 25 1.85 -9.83 3.19
C ALA A 25 2.99 -10.21 2.26
N PHE A 26 3.11 -9.51 1.13
CA PHE A 26 4.20 -9.75 0.19
C PHE A 26 5.57 -9.49 0.86
N ALA A 27 5.69 -8.41 1.61
CA ALA A 27 6.93 -8.09 2.31
C ALA A 27 7.32 -9.18 3.30
N ARG A 28 6.34 -9.72 4.03
CA ARG A 28 6.58 -10.74 5.05
C ARG A 28 6.94 -12.10 4.46
N GLU A 29 6.28 -12.49 3.38
CA GLU A 29 6.43 -13.83 2.79
C GLU A 29 7.48 -13.89 1.70
N GLU A 30 7.70 -12.79 0.99
CA GLU A 30 8.64 -12.71 -0.12
C GLU A 30 9.71 -11.66 0.16
N ARG A 31 10.38 -11.80 1.30
CA ARG A 31 11.28 -10.79 1.82
C ARG A 31 12.37 -10.36 0.83
N HIS A 32 13.04 -11.33 0.21
CA HIS A 32 14.13 -11.00 -0.73
C HIS A 32 13.63 -10.23 -1.94
N LEU A 33 12.51 -10.67 -2.48
CA LEU A 33 11.91 -10.02 -3.64
C LEU A 33 11.41 -8.63 -3.27
N PHE A 34 10.81 -8.49 -2.08
CA PHE A 34 10.35 -7.20 -1.57
C PHE A 34 11.53 -6.22 -1.45
N GLU A 35 12.62 -6.67 -0.85
CA GLU A 35 13.80 -5.82 -0.69
C GLU A 35 14.36 -5.39 -2.04
N LEU A 36 14.41 -6.31 -2.99
CA LEU A 36 14.90 -6.02 -4.33
C LEU A 36 14.04 -5.00 -5.07
N LEU A 37 12.72 -5.14 -5.00
CA LEU A 37 11.79 -4.31 -5.77
C LEU A 37 11.50 -2.97 -5.12
N PHE A 38 11.46 -2.90 -3.80
CA PHE A 38 10.92 -1.73 -3.11
C PHE A 38 11.90 -1.03 -2.18
N VAL A 39 12.98 -1.68 -1.77
CA VAL A 39 13.91 -1.13 -0.78
C VAL A 39 15.28 -0.89 -1.39
N SER A 40 15.81 -1.86 -2.15
CA SER A 40 17.16 -1.78 -2.67
C SER A 40 17.30 -0.71 -3.74
N ASP A 41 18.39 0.04 -3.66
CA ASP A 41 18.77 1.00 -4.68
C ASP A 41 19.58 0.28 -5.75
N ASN A 42 19.08 0.25 -6.98
CA ASN A 42 19.75 -0.40 -8.09
C ASN A 42 20.78 0.55 -8.70
N GLN A 43 22.02 0.45 -8.24
CA GLN A 43 23.09 1.37 -8.56
C GLN A 43 23.81 1.09 -9.87
N ASP A 44 23.63 -0.07 -10.49
CA ASP A 44 24.46 -0.46 -11.62
C ASP A 44 24.06 0.18 -12.95
N GLY A 45 22.94 0.87 -12.99
CA GLY A 45 22.50 1.61 -14.17
C GLY A 45 22.09 0.79 -15.38
N LYS A 46 22.22 -0.51 -15.31
CA LYS A 46 21.86 -1.40 -16.43
C LYS A 46 20.37 -1.71 -16.48
N HIS A 47 19.73 -1.71 -15.33
CA HIS A 47 18.30 -1.97 -15.20
C HIS A 47 17.68 -0.90 -14.36
N LYS A 48 16.84 -0.06 -14.96
CA LYS A 48 16.08 0.90 -14.20
C LYS A 48 15.10 0.17 -13.31
N LYS A 49 15.20 0.41 -12.02
CA LYS A 49 14.21 -0.05 -11.07
C LYS A 49 12.87 0.59 -11.42
N LYS A 50 11.83 -0.22 -11.59
CA LYS A 50 10.48 0.31 -11.76
C LYS A 50 10.10 1.10 -10.51
N SER A 51 9.39 2.21 -10.70
CA SER A 51 8.90 2.95 -9.56
C SER A 51 7.90 2.08 -8.78
N MET A 52 7.79 2.35 -7.49
CA MET A 52 6.82 1.66 -6.64
C MET A 52 5.42 1.79 -7.21
N TYR A 53 5.06 2.96 -7.72
CA TYR A 53 3.75 3.20 -8.32
C TYR A 53 3.51 2.25 -9.50
N GLU A 54 4.48 2.10 -10.39
CA GLU A 54 4.33 1.25 -11.57
C GLU A 54 4.11 -0.21 -11.19
N ILE A 55 4.87 -0.69 -10.20
CA ILE A 55 4.76 -2.09 -9.74
C ILE A 55 3.39 -2.33 -9.11
N LEU A 56 2.96 -1.45 -8.25
CA LEU A 56 1.68 -1.59 -7.54
C LEU A 56 0.49 -1.45 -8.49
N ASN A 57 0.59 -0.53 -9.44
CA ASN A 57 -0.50 -0.27 -10.37
C ASN A 57 -0.70 -1.46 -11.31
N GLY A 58 0.40 -2.03 -11.81
CA GLY A 58 0.35 -3.14 -12.74
C GLY A 58 -0.43 -2.80 -14.01
N ASP A 59 -0.69 -3.80 -14.84
CA ASP A 59 -1.43 -3.63 -16.09
C ASP A 59 -2.92 -3.38 -15.83
N ALA A 60 -3.44 -3.82 -14.69
CA ALA A 60 -4.84 -3.67 -14.34
C ALA A 60 -5.19 -2.29 -13.75
N GLY A 61 -4.17 -1.46 -13.48
CA GLY A 61 -4.41 -0.11 -12.95
C GLY A 61 -4.93 -0.11 -11.51
N ASN A 62 -4.37 -0.96 -10.65
CA ASN A 62 -4.85 -1.14 -9.27
C ASN A 62 -4.80 0.13 -8.45
N VAL A 63 -3.73 0.92 -8.58
CA VAL A 63 -3.59 2.17 -7.83
C VAL A 63 -4.61 3.20 -8.33
N VAL A 64 -4.75 3.31 -9.64
CA VAL A 64 -5.74 4.22 -10.23
C VAL A 64 -7.15 3.86 -9.77
N TYR A 65 -7.46 2.58 -9.71
CA TYR A 65 -8.76 2.11 -9.24
C TYR A 65 -9.02 2.53 -7.80
N GLU A 66 -8.03 2.34 -6.91
CA GLU A 66 -8.17 2.70 -5.50
C GLU A 66 -8.28 4.21 -5.30
N ILE A 67 -7.53 4.99 -6.10
CA ILE A 67 -7.62 6.45 -6.06
C ILE A 67 -9.03 6.90 -6.47
N ASN A 68 -9.60 6.27 -7.49
CA ASN A 68 -10.96 6.57 -7.92
C ASN A 68 -12.00 6.22 -6.86
N LEU A 69 -11.80 5.13 -6.10
CA LEU A 69 -12.68 4.82 -4.99
C LEU A 69 -12.66 5.92 -3.93
N ALA A 70 -11.49 6.46 -3.62
CA ALA A 70 -11.38 7.55 -2.66
C ALA A 70 -12.08 8.82 -3.18
N ARG A 71 -11.96 9.09 -4.49
CA ARG A 71 -12.63 10.24 -5.10
C ARG A 71 -14.16 10.11 -5.01
N VAL A 72 -14.68 8.93 -5.31
CA VAL A 72 -16.12 8.66 -5.23
C VAL A 72 -16.60 8.76 -3.78
N ALA A 73 -15.76 8.39 -2.83
CA ALA A 73 -16.08 8.50 -1.40
C ALA A 73 -16.06 9.96 -0.89
N GLY A 74 -15.69 10.91 -1.74
CA GLY A 74 -15.76 12.33 -1.41
C GLY A 74 -14.43 12.97 -1.04
N CYS A 75 -13.31 12.28 -1.22
CA CYS A 75 -12.02 12.85 -0.92
C CYS A 75 -11.66 13.95 -1.93
N PRO A 76 -11.35 15.18 -1.46
CA PRO A 76 -11.04 16.29 -2.38
C PRO A 76 -9.68 16.14 -3.06
N ASP A 77 -8.74 15.41 -2.45
CA ASP A 77 -7.42 15.17 -3.03
C ASP A 77 -7.00 13.71 -2.81
N PRO A 78 -7.54 12.79 -3.63
CA PRO A 78 -7.26 11.36 -3.45
C PRO A 78 -5.82 10.98 -3.74
N GLY A 79 -5.11 11.74 -4.57
CA GLY A 79 -3.68 11.50 -4.83
C GLY A 79 -2.83 11.76 -3.60
N ASP A 80 -3.12 12.85 -2.89
CA ASP A 80 -2.42 13.17 -1.63
C ASP A 80 -2.73 12.12 -0.57
N LEU A 81 -3.98 11.71 -0.47
CA LEU A 81 -4.39 10.65 0.46
C LEU A 81 -3.65 9.35 0.15
N PHE A 82 -3.53 8.98 -1.12
CA PHE A 82 -2.78 7.80 -1.52
C PHE A 82 -1.32 7.89 -1.07
N MET A 83 -0.66 9.03 -1.26
CA MET A 83 0.73 9.20 -0.85
C MET A 83 0.90 9.02 0.66
N LYS A 84 0.02 9.63 1.45
CA LYS A 84 0.06 9.50 2.91
C LYS A 84 -0.15 8.06 3.34
N MET A 85 -1.13 7.40 2.78
CA MET A 85 -1.37 5.99 3.05
C MET A 85 -0.17 5.13 2.67
N TRP A 86 0.45 5.45 1.53
CA TRP A 86 1.54 4.62 1.04
C TRP A 86 2.80 4.76 1.88
N ILE A 87 3.13 5.96 2.32
CA ILE A 87 4.23 6.17 3.25
C ILE A 87 4.02 5.35 4.51
N PHE A 88 2.79 5.36 5.02
CA PHE A 88 2.42 4.58 6.21
C PHE A 88 2.53 3.08 5.96
N ILE A 89 1.97 2.60 4.86
CA ILE A 89 1.95 1.17 4.51
C ILE A 89 3.37 0.65 4.26
N HIS A 90 4.18 1.41 3.55
CA HIS A 90 5.57 1.02 3.28
C HIS A 90 6.36 0.94 4.59
N GLY A 91 6.14 1.89 5.50
CA GLY A 91 6.78 1.85 6.82
C GLY A 91 6.39 0.60 7.59
N ALA A 92 5.11 0.24 7.59
CA ALA A 92 4.63 -0.97 8.25
C ALA A 92 5.26 -2.23 7.63
N ALA A 93 5.34 -2.28 6.30
CA ALA A 93 5.97 -3.40 5.60
C ALA A 93 7.44 -3.54 5.99
N CYS A 94 8.17 -2.44 6.02
CA CYS A 94 9.58 -2.45 6.43
C CYS A 94 9.75 -2.90 7.88
N MET A 95 8.88 -2.46 8.78
CA MET A 95 8.90 -2.87 10.18
C MET A 95 8.65 -4.37 10.35
N SER A 96 7.87 -4.96 9.46
CA SER A 96 7.63 -6.40 9.51
C SER A 96 8.89 -7.21 9.23
N LEU A 97 9.87 -6.63 8.54
CA LEU A 97 11.14 -7.30 8.24
C LEU A 97 12.08 -7.32 9.44
N THR A 98 11.95 -6.37 10.34
CA THR A 98 12.82 -6.25 11.52
C THR A 98 12.23 -6.91 12.76
N GLY A 99 11.01 -7.45 12.67
CA GLY A 99 10.34 -8.06 13.80
C GLY A 99 9.66 -7.07 14.73
N ASP A 100 9.66 -5.79 14.36
CA ASP A 100 9.00 -4.75 15.16
C ASP A 100 7.50 -4.67 14.90
N TYR A 101 7.02 -5.43 13.93
CA TYR A 101 5.62 -5.47 13.55
C TYR A 101 5.10 -6.90 13.77
N ASP A 102 4.21 -7.06 14.71
CA ASP A 102 3.66 -8.37 15.08
C ASP A 102 2.14 -8.28 15.24
N LEU A 103 1.48 -7.79 14.20
CA LEU A 103 0.03 -7.67 14.18
C LEU A 103 -0.59 -8.80 13.36
N THR A 104 -1.78 -9.24 13.79
CA THR A 104 -2.56 -10.18 13.01
C THR A 104 -3.14 -9.50 11.77
N ASP A 105 -3.66 -10.28 10.84
CA ASP A 105 -4.32 -9.72 9.66
C ASP A 105 -5.49 -8.83 10.03
N LEU A 106 -6.29 -9.23 11.04
CA LEU A 106 -7.40 -8.40 11.49
C LEU A 106 -6.92 -7.08 12.08
N GLN A 107 -5.89 -7.12 12.92
CA GLN A 107 -5.32 -5.90 13.50
C GLN A 107 -4.73 -5.00 12.43
N THR A 108 -4.07 -5.59 11.42
CA THR A 108 -3.52 -4.84 10.30
C THR A 108 -4.62 -4.15 9.50
N MET A 109 -5.72 -4.87 9.21
CA MET A 109 -6.84 -4.27 8.49
C MET A 109 -7.45 -3.11 9.27
N GLN A 110 -7.63 -3.26 10.58
CA GLN A 110 -8.16 -2.19 11.43
C GLN A 110 -7.25 -0.97 11.43
N LEU A 111 -5.93 -1.21 11.50
CA LEU A 111 -4.96 -0.14 11.45
C LEU A 111 -5.01 0.63 10.13
N LEU A 112 -5.12 -0.09 9.02
CA LEU A 112 -5.23 0.54 7.70
C LEU A 112 -6.51 1.35 7.56
N GLU A 113 -7.63 0.84 8.06
CA GLU A 113 -8.89 1.57 8.04
C GLU A 113 -8.83 2.83 8.88
N HIS A 114 -8.28 2.74 10.10
CA HIS A 114 -8.15 3.90 10.99
C HIS A 114 -7.22 4.95 10.37
N SER A 115 -6.13 4.52 9.76
CA SER A 115 -5.19 5.43 9.11
C SER A 115 -5.83 6.14 7.93
N TYR A 116 -6.61 5.41 7.14
CA TYR A 116 -7.34 6.01 6.02
C TYR A 116 -8.25 7.13 6.51
N TYR A 117 -9.06 6.88 7.52
CA TYR A 117 -10.00 7.88 8.01
C TYR A 117 -9.29 9.07 8.66
N ALA A 118 -8.19 8.82 9.36
CA ALA A 118 -7.40 9.90 9.93
C ALA A 118 -6.85 10.83 8.85
N PHE A 119 -6.26 10.27 7.81
CA PHE A 119 -5.73 11.06 6.70
C PHE A 119 -6.83 11.71 5.88
N TYR A 120 -7.94 11.00 5.68
CA TYR A 120 -9.10 11.53 4.97
C TYR A 120 -9.64 12.77 5.68
N ASN A 121 -9.80 12.69 6.99
CA ASN A 121 -10.34 13.80 7.78
C ASN A 121 -9.41 15.01 7.72
N GLU A 122 -8.12 14.80 7.68
CA GLU A 122 -7.16 15.89 7.54
C GLU A 122 -7.26 16.57 6.17
N THR A 123 -7.39 15.80 5.10
CA THR A 123 -7.54 16.37 3.76
C THR A 123 -8.82 17.17 3.61
N THR A 124 -9.89 16.78 4.31
CA THR A 124 -11.17 17.48 4.24
C THR A 124 -11.23 18.74 5.09
N ARG A 125 -10.30 18.90 6.02
CA ARG A 125 -10.22 20.11 6.84
C ARG A 125 -9.70 21.32 6.08
N GLY A 126 -9.12 21.12 4.95
CA GLY A 126 -8.61 22.10 3.97
C GLY A 126 -8.33 23.47 4.38
#